data_d031c2f96ecb15cf3231c0687f873035
#
_entry.id   d031c2f96ecb15cf3231c0687f873035
#
_cell.length_a   1.000
_cell.length_b   1.000
_cell.length_c   1.000
_cell.angle_alpha   90.00
_cell.angle_beta   90.00
_cell.angle_gamma   90.00
#
_symmetry.space_group_name_H-M   'P 1'
#
loop_
_entity.id
_entity.type
_entity.pdbx_description
1 polymer ?
#
loop_
_entity_poly.entity_id
_entity_poly.type
_entity_poly.pdbx_seq_one_letter_code
_entity_poly.pdbx_strand_id
1 'polypeptide(L)'
;MTELSGGEQQMGAIAQALCVEPQLLLLDEATAHLDITHTVRVLSLVRSLAKDPTHPLTILAVLHDLTMASEYCDYLVLMRDGQVYAQGRPEEVLTEEHIGEVYRMPVSITPHPISGRPMVLPRMA
;
A
#
# COMPACT_ATOMS: atom_id res chain seq x y z
N MET A 1 29.03 15.81 -3.56
CA MET A 1 27.69 15.38 -4.01
C MET A 1 26.96 14.73 -2.85
N THR A 2 25.82 15.27 -2.49
CA THR A 2 25.05 14.75 -1.37
C THR A 2 24.25 13.52 -1.83
N GLU A 3 24.33 12.44 -1.07
CA GLU A 3 23.49 11.28 -1.36
C GLU A 3 22.02 11.59 -1.02
N LEU A 4 21.11 11.18 -1.90
CA LEU A 4 19.70 11.30 -1.63
C LEU A 4 19.28 10.25 -0.61
N SER A 5 18.32 10.59 0.26
CA SER A 5 17.71 9.63 1.16
C SER A 5 16.91 8.59 0.36
N GLY A 6 16.56 7.45 0.98
CA GLY A 6 15.74 6.43 0.33
C GLY A 6 14.41 6.99 -0.15
N GLY A 7 13.77 7.87 0.65
CA GLY A 7 12.52 8.52 0.27
C GLY A 7 12.67 9.46 -0.91
N GLU A 8 13.76 10.24 -0.93
CA GLU A 8 14.02 11.15 -2.05
C GLU A 8 14.33 10.39 -3.34
N GLN A 9 15.03 9.25 -3.25
CA GLN A 9 15.27 8.39 -4.40
C GLN A 9 13.96 7.83 -4.95
N GLN A 10 13.03 7.41 -4.09
CA GLN A 10 11.73 6.92 -4.52
C GLN A 10 10.89 8.03 -5.16
N MET A 11 10.89 9.22 -4.59
CA MET A 11 10.20 10.37 -5.19
C MET A 11 10.76 10.71 -6.57
N GLY A 12 12.08 10.66 -6.72
CA GLY A 12 12.75 10.88 -8.00
C GLY A 12 12.39 9.82 -9.03
N ALA A 13 12.36 8.55 -8.63
CA ALA A 13 11.97 7.45 -9.51
C ALA A 13 10.51 7.58 -9.98
N ILE A 14 9.62 7.96 -9.09
CA ILE A 14 8.21 8.19 -9.42
C ILE A 14 8.09 9.36 -10.40
N ALA A 15 8.77 10.46 -10.13
CA ALA A 15 8.75 11.62 -11.02
C ALA A 15 9.25 11.27 -12.42
N GLN A 16 10.31 10.47 -12.52
CA GLN A 16 10.85 10.01 -13.79
C GLN A 16 9.83 9.15 -14.55
N ALA A 17 9.17 8.22 -13.85
CA ALA A 17 8.16 7.37 -14.46
C ALA A 17 6.97 8.18 -14.98
N LEU A 18 6.62 9.28 -14.32
CA LEU A 18 5.50 10.14 -14.71
C LEU A 18 5.80 11.01 -15.93
N CYS A 19 7.08 11.19 -16.29
CA CYS A 19 7.44 12.00 -17.47
C CYS A 19 6.89 11.46 -18.77
N VAL A 20 6.57 10.18 -18.86
CA VAL A 20 5.97 9.57 -20.06
C VAL A 20 4.43 9.61 -20.03
N GLU A 21 3.84 10.27 -19.07
CA GLU A 21 2.40 10.39 -18.88
C GLU A 21 1.66 9.04 -18.94
N PRO A 22 1.98 8.09 -18.04
CA PRO A 22 1.42 6.75 -18.10
C PRO A 22 -0.04 6.73 -17.68
N GLN A 23 -0.79 5.69 -18.12
CA GLN A 23 -2.12 5.40 -17.62
C GLN A 23 -2.07 4.41 -16.45
N LEU A 24 -0.98 3.67 -16.32
CA LEU A 24 -0.75 2.69 -15.26
C LEU A 24 0.65 2.87 -14.71
N LEU A 25 0.75 3.00 -13.40
CA LEU A 25 2.03 3.06 -12.69
C LEU A 25 2.15 1.82 -11.81
N LEU A 26 3.25 1.08 -11.97
CA LEU A 26 3.55 -0.10 -11.16
C LEU A 26 4.59 0.27 -10.11
N LEU A 27 4.28 0.01 -8.84
CA LEU A 27 5.17 0.25 -7.71
C LEU A 27 5.47 -1.08 -7.03
N ASP A 28 6.66 -1.62 -7.29
CA ASP A 28 7.07 -2.90 -6.72
C ASP A 28 7.90 -2.63 -5.46
N GLU A 29 7.25 -2.77 -4.31
CA GLU A 29 7.86 -2.58 -3.00
C GLU A 29 8.53 -1.20 -2.83
N ALA A 30 7.89 -0.15 -3.36
CA ALA A 30 8.45 1.20 -3.37
C ALA A 30 8.67 1.78 -1.97
N THR A 31 8.01 1.22 -0.95
CA THR A 31 8.15 1.67 0.44
C THR A 31 8.99 0.72 1.30
N ALA A 32 9.52 -0.36 0.70
CA ALA A 32 10.42 -1.26 1.40
C ALA A 32 11.68 -0.49 1.83
N HIS A 33 12.14 -0.73 3.05
CA HIS A 33 13.32 -0.09 3.65
C HIS A 33 13.17 1.41 3.94
N LEU A 34 11.99 1.99 3.78
CA LEU A 34 11.72 3.36 4.18
C LEU A 34 11.23 3.39 5.63
N ASP A 35 11.58 4.46 6.35
CA ASP A 35 10.99 4.70 7.66
C ASP A 35 9.52 5.14 7.49
N ILE A 36 8.80 5.26 8.60
CA ILE A 36 7.37 5.57 8.56
C ILE A 36 7.08 6.94 7.94
N THR A 37 7.93 7.93 8.21
CA THR A 37 7.75 9.28 7.66
C THR A 37 7.84 9.29 6.14
N HIS A 38 8.87 8.64 5.60
CA HIS A 38 9.07 8.55 4.15
C HIS A 38 8.01 7.67 3.48
N THR A 39 7.63 6.57 4.13
CA THR A 39 6.55 5.71 3.64
C THR A 39 5.25 6.49 3.47
N VAL A 40 4.86 7.25 4.49
CA VAL A 40 3.63 8.07 4.44
C VAL A 40 3.72 9.11 3.33
N ARG A 41 4.86 9.76 3.16
CA ARG A 41 5.04 10.76 2.10
C ARG A 41 4.89 10.16 0.71
N VAL A 42 5.53 9.01 0.47
CA VAL A 42 5.44 8.32 -0.84
C VAL A 42 4.01 7.87 -1.11
N LEU A 43 3.38 7.21 -0.15
CA LEU A 43 2.01 6.71 -0.34
C LEU A 43 0.98 7.85 -0.47
N SER A 44 1.17 8.94 0.26
CA SER A 44 0.30 10.10 0.14
C SER A 44 0.41 10.76 -1.24
N LEU A 45 1.63 10.87 -1.76
CA LEU A 45 1.85 11.39 -3.10
C LEU A 45 1.19 10.49 -4.14
N VAL A 46 1.44 9.20 -4.07
CA VAL A 46 0.89 8.20 -4.99
C VAL A 46 -0.63 8.26 -4.98
N ARG A 47 -1.24 8.33 -3.81
CA ARG A 47 -2.69 8.42 -3.70
C ARG A 47 -3.23 9.72 -4.33
N SER A 48 -2.56 10.84 -4.11
CA SER A 48 -2.99 12.11 -4.71
C SER A 48 -2.93 12.07 -6.23
N LEU A 49 -1.92 11.41 -6.78
CA LEU A 49 -1.80 11.23 -8.23
C LEU A 49 -2.92 10.35 -8.79
N ALA A 50 -3.28 9.29 -8.07
CA ALA A 50 -4.36 8.40 -8.49
C ALA A 50 -5.73 9.09 -8.45
N LYS A 51 -5.91 10.10 -7.61
CA LYS A 51 -7.18 10.82 -7.43
C LYS A 51 -7.29 12.08 -8.30
N ASP A 52 -6.25 12.42 -9.06
CA ASP A 52 -6.28 13.61 -9.92
C ASP A 52 -7.24 13.40 -11.10
N PRO A 53 -8.34 14.17 -11.19
CA PRO A 53 -9.31 13.98 -12.26
C PRO A 53 -8.84 14.44 -13.64
N THR A 54 -7.81 15.29 -13.70
CA THR A 54 -7.29 15.83 -14.97
C THR A 54 -6.31 14.88 -15.66
N HIS A 55 -5.68 13.98 -14.90
CA HIS A 55 -4.71 13.01 -15.42
C HIS A 55 -5.02 11.64 -14.83
N PRO A 56 -6.00 10.92 -15.42
CA PRO A 56 -6.38 9.60 -14.88
C PRO A 56 -5.17 8.66 -14.83
N LEU A 57 -4.90 8.13 -13.64
CA LEU A 57 -3.76 7.24 -13.40
C LEU A 57 -4.21 6.09 -12.51
N THR A 58 -4.02 4.86 -12.98
CA THR A 58 -4.22 3.68 -12.17
C THR A 58 -2.87 3.27 -11.58
N ILE A 59 -2.86 2.96 -10.30
CA ILE A 59 -1.65 2.56 -9.60
C ILE A 59 -1.82 1.16 -9.04
N LEU A 60 -0.88 0.28 -9.39
CA LEU A 60 -0.78 -1.06 -8.85
C LEU A 60 0.49 -1.11 -8.00
N ALA A 61 0.31 -1.34 -6.71
CA ALA A 61 1.42 -1.34 -5.76
C ALA A 61 1.53 -2.67 -5.04
N VAL A 62 2.76 -3.14 -4.85
CA VAL A 62 3.05 -4.29 -3.98
C VAL A 62 3.49 -3.73 -2.63
N LEU A 63 2.71 -4.02 -1.60
CA LEU A 63 2.94 -3.53 -0.24
C LEU A 63 2.95 -4.71 0.74
N HIS A 64 3.80 -4.62 1.75
CA HIS A 64 3.87 -5.63 2.80
C HIS A 64 3.17 -5.21 4.08
N ASP A 65 3.06 -3.92 4.35
CA ASP A 65 2.36 -3.42 5.52
C ASP A 65 0.84 -3.40 5.24
N LEU A 66 0.12 -4.27 5.93
CA LEU A 66 -1.32 -4.44 5.70
C LEU A 66 -2.14 -3.21 6.10
N THR A 67 -1.77 -2.56 7.18
CA THR A 67 -2.48 -1.36 7.62
C THR A 67 -2.24 -0.20 6.67
N MET A 68 -1.02 -0.03 6.17
CA MET A 68 -0.73 0.98 5.16
C MET A 68 -1.46 0.68 3.84
N ALA A 69 -1.52 -0.58 3.43
CA ALA A 69 -2.30 -0.97 2.26
C ALA A 69 -3.78 -0.61 2.43
N SER A 70 -4.33 -0.87 3.61
CA SER A 70 -5.70 -0.49 3.95
C SER A 70 -5.95 1.01 3.84
N GLU A 71 -5.03 1.81 4.38
CA GLU A 71 -5.20 3.28 4.42
C GLU A 71 -5.09 3.93 3.04
N TYR A 72 -4.22 3.42 2.17
CA TYR A 72 -3.88 4.10 0.92
C TYR A 72 -4.46 3.46 -0.34
N CYS A 73 -4.98 2.23 -0.26
CA CYS A 73 -5.50 1.54 -1.42
C CYS A 73 -7.03 1.49 -1.41
N ASP A 74 -7.63 1.60 -2.58
CA ASP A 74 -9.09 1.48 -2.74
C ASP A 74 -9.50 0.03 -2.89
N TYR A 75 -8.61 -0.80 -3.42
CA TYR A 75 -8.86 -2.21 -3.72
C TYR A 75 -7.62 -3.01 -3.38
N LEU A 76 -7.80 -4.14 -2.72
CA LEU A 76 -6.72 -5.01 -2.33
C LEU A 76 -6.83 -6.37 -3.01
N VAL A 77 -5.68 -6.91 -3.36
CA VAL A 77 -5.55 -8.29 -3.83
C VAL A 77 -4.60 -9.00 -2.87
N LEU A 78 -5.14 -9.93 -2.09
CA LEU A 78 -4.36 -10.72 -1.15
C LEU A 78 -3.92 -12.00 -1.83
N MET A 79 -2.62 -12.25 -1.82
CA MET A 79 -2.05 -13.40 -2.52
C MET A 79 -1.49 -14.43 -1.55
N ARG A 80 -1.57 -15.69 -1.95
CA ARG A 80 -0.99 -16.82 -1.23
C ARG A 80 -0.50 -17.84 -2.23
N ASP A 81 0.75 -18.27 -2.08
CA ASP A 81 1.35 -19.31 -2.93
C ASP A 81 1.19 -19.05 -4.42
N GLY A 82 1.37 -17.78 -4.82
CA GLY A 82 1.27 -17.38 -6.22
C GLY A 82 -0.13 -17.27 -6.77
N GLN A 83 -1.15 -17.39 -5.93
CA GLN A 83 -2.55 -17.33 -6.33
C GLN A 83 -3.29 -16.23 -5.58
N VAL A 84 -4.35 -15.71 -6.18
CA VAL A 84 -5.24 -14.76 -5.50
C VAL A 84 -6.06 -15.53 -4.47
N TYR A 85 -5.91 -15.12 -3.21
CA TYR A 85 -6.67 -15.71 -2.10
C TYR A 85 -7.98 -14.95 -1.86
N ALA A 86 -7.91 -13.62 -1.85
CA ALA A 86 -9.08 -12.76 -1.66
C ALA A 86 -8.82 -11.43 -2.38
N GLN A 87 -9.89 -10.77 -2.83
CA GLN A 87 -9.78 -9.47 -3.45
C GLN A 87 -11.05 -8.67 -3.20
N GLY A 88 -10.92 -7.36 -3.13
CA GLY A 88 -12.03 -6.48 -2.86
C GLY A 88 -11.58 -5.22 -2.15
N ARG A 89 -12.52 -4.56 -1.51
CA ARG A 89 -12.23 -3.40 -0.68
C ARG A 89 -11.45 -3.83 0.56
N PRO A 90 -10.71 -2.92 1.21
CA PRO A 90 -9.95 -3.28 2.42
C PRO A 90 -10.79 -4.00 3.47
N GLU A 91 -11.99 -3.55 3.75
CA GLU A 91 -12.86 -4.17 4.75
C GLU A 91 -13.34 -5.59 4.37
N GLU A 92 -13.36 -5.90 3.08
CA GLU A 92 -13.75 -7.23 2.61
C GLU A 92 -12.57 -8.21 2.65
N VAL A 93 -11.35 -7.71 2.47
CA VAL A 93 -10.14 -8.52 2.35
C VAL A 93 -9.43 -8.70 3.68
N LEU A 94 -9.33 -7.63 4.46
CA LEU A 94 -8.60 -7.63 5.73
C LEU A 94 -9.50 -8.07 6.87
N THR A 95 -9.75 -9.37 6.94
CA THR A 95 -10.51 -10.00 8.01
C THR A 95 -9.58 -10.87 8.85
N GLU A 96 -9.97 -11.14 10.09
CA GLU A 96 -9.18 -12.02 10.97
C GLU A 96 -9.01 -13.40 10.35
N GLU A 97 -10.05 -13.90 9.67
CA GLU A 97 -10.02 -15.19 8.99
C GLU A 97 -9.02 -15.20 7.83
N HIS A 98 -9.13 -14.25 6.90
CA HIS A 98 -8.24 -14.20 5.73
C HIS A 98 -6.78 -14.04 6.13
N ILE A 99 -6.50 -13.09 7.02
CA ILE A 99 -5.12 -12.80 7.41
C ILE A 99 -4.55 -13.94 8.25
N GLY A 100 -5.36 -14.53 9.13
CA GLY A 100 -4.95 -15.70 9.90
C GLY A 100 -4.56 -16.87 9.02
N GLU A 101 -5.32 -17.12 7.96
CA GLU A 101 -5.03 -18.21 7.02
C GLU A 101 -3.79 -17.94 6.18
N VAL A 102 -3.68 -16.73 5.62
CA VAL A 102 -2.57 -16.41 4.69
C VAL A 102 -1.24 -16.29 5.42
N TYR A 103 -1.22 -15.61 6.56
CA TYR A 103 0.02 -15.36 7.32
C TYR A 103 0.26 -16.37 8.43
N ARG A 104 -0.70 -17.27 8.66
CA ARG A 104 -0.61 -18.31 9.71
C ARG A 104 -0.31 -17.70 11.08
N MET A 105 -0.94 -16.58 11.36
CA MET A 105 -0.74 -15.82 12.58
C MET A 105 -2.08 -15.19 13.01
N PRO A 106 -2.45 -15.33 14.29
CA PRO A 106 -3.67 -14.68 14.75
C PRO A 106 -3.50 -13.16 14.75
N VAL A 107 -4.53 -12.47 14.28
CA VAL A 107 -4.55 -11.01 14.26
C VAL A 107 -5.88 -10.50 14.80
N SER A 108 -5.90 -9.26 15.22
CA SER A 108 -7.12 -8.53 15.52
C SER A 108 -7.31 -7.46 14.47
N ILE A 109 -8.54 -7.30 14.00
CA ILE A 109 -8.89 -6.22 13.07
C ILE A 109 -9.71 -5.20 13.85
N THR A 110 -9.28 -3.96 13.79
CA THR A 110 -9.96 -2.85 14.45
C THR A 110 -10.02 -1.65 13.50
N PRO A 111 -11.09 -0.83 13.56
CA PRO A 111 -11.16 0.33 12.69
C PRO A 111 -10.15 1.40 13.09
N HIS A 112 -9.54 2.02 12.11
CA HIS A 112 -8.68 3.18 12.33
C HIS A 112 -9.52 4.32 12.92
N PRO A 113 -9.08 4.99 14.01
CA PRO A 113 -9.89 5.97 14.69
C PRO A 113 -10.25 7.21 13.87
N ILE A 114 -9.50 7.47 12.81
CA ILE A 114 -9.76 8.62 11.94
C ILE A 114 -10.46 8.20 10.65
N SER A 115 -9.90 7.23 9.91
CA SER A 115 -10.43 6.81 8.60
C SER A 115 -11.54 5.79 8.68
N GLY A 116 -11.61 5.02 9.76
CA GLY A 116 -12.52 3.89 9.88
C GLY A 116 -12.09 2.65 9.11
N ARG A 117 -11.00 2.74 8.35
CA ARG A 117 -10.49 1.60 7.59
C ARG A 117 -9.86 0.56 8.51
N PRO A 118 -9.87 -0.72 8.14
CA PRO A 118 -9.34 -1.77 9.02
C PRO A 118 -7.84 -1.59 9.28
N MET A 119 -7.47 -1.75 10.54
CA MET A 119 -6.08 -1.89 10.98
C MET A 119 -5.85 -3.34 11.36
N VAL A 120 -4.70 -3.88 10.98
CA VAL A 120 -4.31 -5.25 11.29
C VAL A 120 -3.31 -5.22 12.42
N LEU A 121 -3.70 -5.79 13.55
CA LEU A 121 -2.87 -5.83 14.77
C LEU A 121 -2.50 -7.29 15.07
N PRO A 122 -1.23 -7.65 15.07
CA PRO A 122 -0.83 -9.00 15.46
C PRO A 122 -1.21 -9.26 16.91
N ARG A 123 -1.73 -10.47 17.18
CA ARG A 123 -1.95 -10.90 18.56
C ARG A 123 -0.66 -11.52 19.07
N MET A 124 -0.15 -10.96 20.14
CA MET A 124 1.00 -11.52 20.83
C MET A 124 0.53 -12.66 21.71
N ALA A 125 1.21 -13.78 21.60
CA ALA A 125 0.91 -14.92 22.45
C ALA A 125 1.35 -14.69 23.88
#